data_9647dd6183c0458e745980b0a5bec8a0
#
_entry.id   9647dd6183c0458e745980b0a5bec8a0
#
_cell.length_a   1.000
_cell.length_b   1.000
_cell.length_c   1.000
_cell.angle_alpha   90.00
_cell.angle_beta   90.00
_cell.angle_gamma   90.00
#
_symmetry.space_group_name_H-M   'P 1'
#
loop_
_entity.id
_entity.type
_entity.pdbx_description
1 polymer ?
#
loop_
_entity_poly.entity_id
_entity_poly.type
_entity_poly.pdbx_seq_one_letter_code
_entity_poly.pdbx_strand_id
1 'polypeptide(L)'
;MKVVVFETEEWEHQACLRLKPAHELSCTREPLDARTAAAHADAEIVSTFVNSKLGADVLAQFPSLKLIATRSTGFDHIDLGWCAAHGVAVANVPDYGDSTVAEHAFALLLAVARNLVEAVERTRRGNFSQAGLRGFELRGKTLGVIGTGRIGRRAIEIARGFGMTVIAHDLYPDADAASRVGFCYADLDEVLAAADALTLHVPATPGSASLISDREFGLMKPGAILINTARGNVVDVPALVRALSDGRLRAAGLDVLPQEPLIREEAQIFREAWTEGHDLKALVANHVLLRFPNVIVTPHNAYNTESAVRRIIETTLENIEAFVRGEPRNLVTHG
;
A
#
# COMPACT_ATOMS: atom_id res chain seq x y z
N MET A 1 -21.57 -24.41 -0.13
CA MET A 1 -21.08 -23.50 -1.19
C MET A 1 -19.67 -23.89 -1.54
N LYS A 2 -19.27 -23.66 -2.79
CA LYS A 2 -17.87 -23.85 -3.21
C LYS A 2 -17.08 -22.56 -2.96
N VAL A 3 -16.04 -22.68 -2.12
CA VAL A 3 -15.16 -21.58 -1.72
C VAL A 3 -13.78 -21.83 -2.29
N VAL A 4 -13.23 -20.86 -3.02
CA VAL A 4 -11.87 -20.92 -3.55
C VAL A 4 -11.06 -19.77 -2.99
N VAL A 5 -9.91 -20.08 -2.39
CA VAL A 5 -8.99 -19.10 -1.79
C VAL A 5 -7.70 -19.10 -2.60
N PHE A 6 -7.43 -18.00 -3.29
CA PHE A 6 -6.25 -17.79 -4.11
C PHE A 6 -5.13 -17.13 -3.30
N GLU A 7 -3.89 -17.20 -3.78
CA GLU A 7 -2.73 -16.53 -3.16
C GLU A 7 -2.53 -16.95 -1.69
N THR A 8 -2.76 -18.22 -1.34
CA THR A 8 -2.61 -18.71 0.03
C THR A 8 -1.20 -19.21 0.31
N GLU A 9 -0.67 -18.84 1.46
CA GLU A 9 0.49 -19.51 2.07
C GLU A 9 0.04 -20.74 2.87
N GLU A 10 0.99 -21.59 3.27
CA GLU A 10 0.70 -22.84 3.99
C GLU A 10 -0.06 -22.62 5.31
N TRP A 11 0.35 -21.62 6.07
CA TRP A 11 -0.28 -21.28 7.36
C TRP A 11 -1.71 -20.72 7.17
N GLU A 12 -1.96 -19.96 6.07
CA GLU A 12 -3.30 -19.46 5.72
C GLU A 12 -4.22 -20.62 5.31
N HIS A 13 -3.68 -21.59 4.56
CA HIS A 13 -4.41 -22.81 4.21
C HIS A 13 -4.92 -23.51 5.48
N GLN A 14 -4.08 -23.67 6.50
CA GLN A 14 -4.49 -24.26 7.78
C GLN A 14 -5.63 -23.48 8.44
N ALA A 15 -5.58 -22.14 8.42
CA ALA A 15 -6.67 -21.31 8.94
C ALA A 15 -7.97 -21.50 8.12
N CYS A 16 -7.87 -21.59 6.79
CA CYS A 16 -9.03 -21.79 5.90
C CYS A 16 -9.74 -23.13 6.12
N LEU A 17 -9.07 -24.16 6.66
CA LEU A 17 -9.70 -25.45 6.96
C LEU A 17 -10.92 -25.33 7.87
N ARG A 18 -11.05 -24.24 8.61
CA ARG A 18 -12.25 -23.90 9.40
C ARG A 18 -13.53 -23.90 8.56
N LEU A 19 -13.45 -23.55 7.26
CA LEU A 19 -14.60 -23.51 6.36
C LEU A 19 -15.00 -24.91 5.85
N LYS A 20 -14.10 -25.89 5.89
CA LYS A 20 -14.27 -27.21 5.25
C LYS A 20 -15.46 -28.03 5.77
N PRO A 21 -15.87 -27.99 7.06
CA PRO A 21 -17.02 -28.77 7.52
C PRO A 21 -18.34 -28.37 6.86
N ALA A 22 -18.48 -27.12 6.43
CA ALA A 22 -19.72 -26.56 5.87
C ALA A 22 -19.63 -26.27 4.35
N HIS A 23 -18.42 -26.27 3.78
CA HIS A 23 -18.17 -25.83 2.41
C HIS A 23 -17.18 -26.74 1.68
N GLU A 24 -17.32 -26.84 0.36
CA GLU A 24 -16.28 -27.36 -0.51
C GLU A 24 -15.18 -26.30 -0.63
N LEU A 25 -14.00 -26.59 -0.05
CA LEU A 25 -12.88 -25.65 0.02
C LEU A 25 -11.75 -26.08 -0.90
N SER A 26 -11.28 -25.14 -1.73
CA SER A 26 -10.04 -25.23 -2.50
C SER A 26 -9.15 -24.05 -2.17
N CYS A 27 -7.85 -24.28 -1.99
CA CYS A 27 -6.84 -23.25 -1.77
C CYS A 27 -5.72 -23.40 -2.78
N THR A 28 -5.24 -22.29 -3.33
CA THR A 28 -4.14 -22.25 -4.29
C THR A 28 -3.18 -21.10 -3.98
N ARG A 29 -1.89 -21.28 -4.29
CA ARG A 29 -0.87 -20.23 -4.17
C ARG A 29 -0.89 -19.24 -5.33
N GLU A 30 -1.52 -19.62 -6.43
CA GLU A 30 -1.57 -18.76 -7.61
C GLU A 30 -2.54 -17.60 -7.44
N PRO A 31 -2.29 -16.45 -8.06
CA PRO A 31 -3.26 -15.35 -8.13
C PRO A 31 -4.42 -15.74 -9.06
N LEU A 32 -5.56 -15.10 -8.87
CA LEU A 32 -6.69 -15.22 -9.78
C LEU A 32 -6.50 -14.27 -10.97
N ASP A 33 -6.37 -14.83 -12.14
CA ASP A 33 -6.30 -14.17 -13.44
C ASP A 33 -7.10 -14.94 -14.49
N ALA A 34 -7.10 -14.48 -15.74
CA ALA A 34 -7.84 -15.12 -16.84
C ALA A 34 -7.41 -16.58 -17.11
N ARG A 35 -6.20 -16.99 -16.75
CA ARG A 35 -5.66 -18.35 -16.96
C ARG A 35 -6.11 -19.29 -15.84
N THR A 36 -6.10 -18.81 -14.60
CA THR A 36 -6.43 -19.61 -13.41
C THR A 36 -7.94 -19.71 -13.17
N ALA A 37 -8.73 -18.74 -13.65
CA ALA A 37 -10.16 -18.64 -13.47
C ALA A 37 -10.91 -19.90 -13.98
N ALA A 38 -10.57 -20.37 -15.17
CA ALA A 38 -11.27 -21.49 -15.83
C ALA A 38 -11.28 -22.79 -14.99
N ALA A 39 -10.23 -23.04 -14.22
CA ALA A 39 -10.13 -24.22 -13.36
C ALA A 39 -11.06 -24.16 -12.14
N HIS A 40 -11.64 -22.99 -11.84
CA HIS A 40 -12.45 -22.72 -10.66
C HIS A 40 -13.79 -22.04 -10.99
N ALA A 41 -14.25 -22.14 -12.25
CA ALA A 41 -15.42 -21.43 -12.77
C ALA A 41 -16.73 -21.71 -12.01
N ASP A 42 -16.81 -22.81 -11.27
CA ASP A 42 -17.95 -23.22 -10.45
C ASP A 42 -17.91 -22.66 -9.00
N ALA A 43 -16.93 -21.80 -8.67
CA ALA A 43 -16.86 -21.17 -7.36
C ALA A 43 -18.04 -20.20 -7.13
N GLU A 44 -18.62 -20.29 -5.94
CA GLU A 44 -19.67 -19.37 -5.46
C GLU A 44 -19.09 -18.26 -4.59
N ILE A 45 -17.95 -18.52 -3.95
CA ILE A 45 -17.21 -17.55 -3.13
C ILE A 45 -15.74 -17.63 -3.54
N VAL A 46 -15.16 -16.48 -3.82
CA VAL A 46 -13.74 -16.33 -4.14
C VAL A 46 -13.09 -15.44 -3.09
N SER A 47 -11.96 -15.88 -2.52
CA SER A 47 -11.12 -15.01 -1.71
C SER A 47 -9.79 -14.78 -2.42
N THR A 48 -9.38 -13.50 -2.53
CA THR A 48 -8.14 -13.08 -3.20
C THR A 48 -7.32 -12.17 -2.31
N PHE A 49 -6.08 -11.94 -2.74
CA PHE A 49 -5.22 -10.90 -2.19
C PHE A 49 -4.86 -9.89 -3.28
N VAL A 50 -3.81 -9.12 -3.11
CA VAL A 50 -3.50 -7.94 -3.94
C VAL A 50 -2.89 -8.25 -5.32
N ASN A 51 -2.43 -9.48 -5.57
CA ASN A 51 -1.83 -9.84 -6.87
C ASN A 51 -2.86 -10.32 -7.90
N SER A 52 -4.09 -10.62 -7.47
CA SER A 52 -5.19 -10.98 -8.35
C SER A 52 -5.75 -9.76 -9.07
N LYS A 53 -6.06 -9.89 -10.36
CA LYS A 53 -6.68 -8.82 -11.15
C LYS A 53 -8.09 -9.27 -11.55
N LEU A 54 -9.09 -8.72 -10.89
CA LEU A 54 -10.50 -9.10 -11.03
C LEU A 54 -11.24 -8.11 -11.93
N GLY A 55 -10.81 -8.02 -13.20
CA GLY A 55 -11.54 -7.31 -14.24
C GLY A 55 -12.77 -8.07 -14.72
N ALA A 56 -13.62 -7.41 -15.51
CA ALA A 56 -14.85 -7.97 -16.05
C ALA A 56 -14.62 -9.29 -16.83
N ASP A 57 -13.52 -9.42 -17.54
CA ASP A 57 -13.10 -10.60 -18.33
C ASP A 57 -12.80 -11.83 -17.46
N VAL A 58 -12.21 -11.61 -16.28
CA VAL A 58 -11.95 -12.66 -15.28
C VAL A 58 -13.24 -13.03 -14.56
N LEU A 59 -13.98 -12.02 -14.07
CA LEU A 59 -15.19 -12.21 -13.29
C LEU A 59 -16.31 -12.90 -14.08
N ALA A 60 -16.42 -12.64 -15.38
CA ALA A 60 -17.39 -13.28 -16.27
C ALA A 60 -17.20 -14.81 -16.41
N GLN A 61 -16.05 -15.36 -16.00
CA GLN A 61 -15.80 -16.80 -16.00
C GLN A 61 -16.45 -17.53 -14.82
N PHE A 62 -17.04 -16.79 -13.85
CA PHE A 62 -17.66 -17.36 -12.65
C PHE A 62 -19.19 -17.14 -12.64
N PRO A 63 -19.97 -17.94 -13.37
CA PRO A 63 -21.42 -17.75 -13.50
C PRO A 63 -22.21 -17.91 -12.20
N SER A 64 -21.64 -18.54 -11.19
CA SER A 64 -22.26 -18.78 -9.88
C SER A 64 -21.70 -17.92 -8.76
N LEU A 65 -20.81 -16.95 -9.06
CA LEU A 65 -20.15 -16.11 -8.05
C LEU A 65 -21.17 -15.23 -7.30
N LYS A 66 -21.05 -15.25 -5.97
CA LYS A 66 -21.93 -14.49 -5.05
C LYS A 66 -21.13 -13.52 -4.16
N LEU A 67 -19.90 -13.89 -3.81
CA LEU A 67 -19.07 -13.09 -2.93
C LEU A 67 -17.60 -13.12 -3.38
N ILE A 68 -16.98 -11.95 -3.38
CA ILE A 68 -15.54 -11.77 -3.40
C ILE A 68 -15.13 -11.28 -2.00
N ALA A 69 -14.33 -12.07 -1.28
CA ALA A 69 -13.77 -11.71 0.02
C ALA A 69 -12.28 -11.39 -0.15
N THR A 70 -11.94 -10.10 -0.36
CA THR A 70 -10.54 -9.71 -0.51
C THR A 70 -9.84 -9.62 0.83
N ARG A 71 -8.62 -10.19 0.92
CA ARG A 71 -7.76 -10.16 2.10
C ARG A 71 -6.95 -8.86 2.21
N SER A 72 -7.55 -7.73 1.84
CA SER A 72 -6.92 -6.40 1.85
C SER A 72 -7.91 -5.32 2.28
N THR A 73 -7.40 -4.18 2.72
CA THR A 73 -8.23 -2.97 2.90
C THR A 73 -8.57 -2.35 1.55
N GLY A 74 -7.56 -2.22 0.67
CA GLY A 74 -7.76 -1.72 -0.69
C GLY A 74 -8.42 -2.77 -1.59
N PHE A 75 -9.22 -2.32 -2.52
CA PHE A 75 -9.97 -3.15 -3.47
C PHE A 75 -9.84 -2.65 -4.91
N ASP A 76 -8.80 -1.89 -5.18
CA ASP A 76 -8.51 -1.26 -6.49
C ASP A 76 -8.33 -2.28 -7.63
N HIS A 77 -8.05 -3.53 -7.28
CA HIS A 77 -7.87 -4.66 -8.21
C HIS A 77 -9.19 -5.36 -8.60
N ILE A 78 -10.35 -4.90 -8.08
CA ILE A 78 -11.66 -5.51 -8.30
C ILE A 78 -12.55 -4.53 -9.08
N ASP A 79 -13.14 -5.01 -10.19
CA ASP A 79 -14.16 -4.26 -10.93
C ASP A 79 -15.49 -4.24 -10.16
N LEU A 80 -15.64 -3.25 -9.29
CA LEU A 80 -16.86 -3.07 -8.50
C LEU A 80 -18.08 -2.78 -9.38
N GLY A 81 -17.90 -2.13 -10.55
CA GLY A 81 -18.98 -1.84 -11.48
C GLY A 81 -19.59 -3.12 -12.03
N TRP A 82 -18.74 -4.03 -12.46
CA TRP A 82 -19.15 -5.33 -12.90
C TRP A 82 -19.84 -6.11 -11.77
N CYS A 83 -19.24 -6.12 -10.57
CA CYS A 83 -19.81 -6.83 -9.41
C CYS A 83 -21.23 -6.34 -9.08
N ALA A 84 -21.43 -5.02 -9.03
CA ALA A 84 -22.74 -4.44 -8.75
C ALA A 84 -23.78 -4.81 -9.82
N ALA A 85 -23.40 -4.77 -11.11
CA ALA A 85 -24.27 -5.11 -12.22
C ALA A 85 -24.71 -6.59 -12.22
N HIS A 86 -23.89 -7.47 -11.62
CA HIS A 86 -24.14 -8.93 -11.59
C HIS A 86 -24.59 -9.45 -10.22
N GLY A 87 -24.82 -8.56 -9.23
CA GLY A 87 -25.28 -8.95 -7.89
C GLY A 87 -24.22 -9.68 -7.06
N VAL A 88 -22.94 -9.49 -7.38
CA VAL A 88 -21.80 -10.05 -6.64
C VAL A 88 -21.43 -9.11 -5.50
N ALA A 89 -21.50 -9.59 -4.26
CA ALA A 89 -21.04 -8.84 -3.10
C ALA A 89 -19.51 -8.80 -3.03
N VAL A 90 -18.97 -7.69 -2.55
CA VAL A 90 -17.52 -7.56 -2.27
C VAL A 90 -17.34 -7.22 -0.81
N ALA A 91 -16.55 -8.00 -0.07
CA ALA A 91 -16.19 -7.74 1.32
C ALA A 91 -14.66 -7.58 1.43
N ASN A 92 -14.21 -6.60 2.21
CA ASN A 92 -12.81 -6.32 2.46
C ASN A 92 -12.43 -6.52 3.93
N VAL A 93 -11.15 -6.25 4.27
CA VAL A 93 -10.65 -6.25 5.65
C VAL A 93 -10.22 -4.82 6.02
N PRO A 94 -11.08 -4.04 6.70
CA PRO A 94 -10.83 -2.61 6.89
C PRO A 94 -9.78 -2.30 7.96
N ASP A 95 -9.54 -3.19 8.94
CA ASP A 95 -8.99 -2.81 10.25
C ASP A 95 -7.68 -3.49 10.64
N TYR A 96 -6.94 -4.13 9.73
CA TYR A 96 -5.75 -4.89 10.10
C TYR A 96 -4.47 -4.08 10.21
N GLY A 97 -4.35 -2.99 9.45
CA GLY A 97 -3.07 -2.37 9.11
C GLY A 97 -2.76 -1.04 9.79
N ASP A 98 -3.61 -0.51 10.66
CA ASP A 98 -3.49 0.86 11.17
C ASP A 98 -2.14 1.13 11.85
N SER A 99 -1.76 0.33 12.84
CA SER A 99 -0.47 0.46 13.51
C SER A 99 0.67 -0.08 12.64
N THR A 100 0.47 -1.23 12.01
CA THR A 100 1.49 -1.93 11.24
C THR A 100 2.06 -1.07 10.11
N VAL A 101 1.19 -0.45 9.31
CA VAL A 101 1.60 0.41 8.19
C VAL A 101 2.21 1.72 8.71
N ALA A 102 1.67 2.30 9.77
CA ALA A 102 2.24 3.50 10.38
C ALA A 102 3.65 3.25 10.96
N GLU A 103 3.85 2.11 11.63
CA GLU A 103 5.16 1.69 12.13
C GLU A 103 6.15 1.46 10.99
N HIS A 104 5.73 0.85 9.87
CA HIS A 104 6.57 0.67 8.70
C HIS A 104 6.98 2.00 8.07
N ALA A 105 6.06 2.98 7.98
CA ALA A 105 6.39 4.33 7.52
C ALA A 105 7.49 4.97 8.39
N PHE A 106 7.43 4.76 9.72
CA PHE A 106 8.49 5.22 10.62
C PHE A 106 9.77 4.40 10.54
N ALA A 107 9.68 3.10 10.26
CA ALA A 107 10.87 2.28 9.99
C ALA A 107 11.63 2.81 8.77
N LEU A 108 10.93 3.14 7.68
CA LEU A 108 11.51 3.78 6.49
C LEU A 108 12.08 5.17 6.82
N LEU A 109 11.33 6.01 7.54
CA LEU A 109 11.77 7.35 7.93
C LEU A 109 13.05 7.30 8.79
N LEU A 110 13.10 6.41 9.78
CA LEU A 110 14.27 6.22 10.62
C LEU A 110 15.46 5.65 9.85
N ALA A 111 15.23 4.69 8.97
CA ALA A 111 16.27 4.09 8.14
C ALA A 111 16.92 5.13 7.21
N VAL A 112 16.11 5.99 6.59
CA VAL A 112 16.55 7.12 5.78
C VAL A 112 17.27 8.16 6.65
N ALA A 113 16.67 8.58 7.78
CA ALA A 113 17.22 9.61 8.65
C ALA A 113 18.62 9.26 9.21
N ARG A 114 18.90 7.97 9.37
CA ARG A 114 20.14 7.47 9.95
C ARG A 114 21.08 6.79 8.95
N ASN A 115 20.77 6.82 7.64
CA ASN A 115 21.50 6.11 6.59
C ASN A 115 21.75 4.63 6.94
N LEU A 116 20.73 3.98 7.52
CA LEU A 116 20.86 2.68 8.17
C LEU A 116 21.24 1.57 7.18
N VAL A 117 20.61 1.55 6.00
CA VAL A 117 20.87 0.52 4.97
C VAL A 117 22.32 0.60 4.52
N GLU A 118 22.80 1.78 4.13
CA GLU A 118 24.17 2.00 3.71
C GLU A 118 25.19 1.65 4.81
N ALA A 119 24.90 2.02 6.06
CA ALA A 119 25.77 1.68 7.20
C ALA A 119 25.90 0.16 7.37
N VAL A 120 24.78 -0.57 7.29
CA VAL A 120 24.76 -2.04 7.41
C VAL A 120 25.49 -2.70 6.23
N GLU A 121 25.27 -2.24 5.00
CA GLU A 121 25.94 -2.80 3.82
C GLU A 121 27.44 -2.60 3.84
N ARG A 122 27.93 -1.42 4.28
CA ARG A 122 29.35 -1.13 4.42
C ARG A 122 30.01 -2.04 5.45
N THR A 123 29.41 -2.18 6.62
CA THR A 123 29.97 -3.03 7.69
C THR A 123 30.00 -4.50 7.28
N ARG A 124 29.00 -5.01 6.56
CA ARG A 124 29.00 -6.37 6.00
C ARG A 124 30.16 -6.61 5.02
N ARG A 125 30.61 -5.56 4.33
CA ARG A 125 31.79 -5.59 3.43
C ARG A 125 33.12 -5.30 4.15
N GLY A 126 33.13 -5.24 5.49
CA GLY A 126 34.28 -4.96 6.32
C GLY A 126 34.71 -3.49 6.39
N ASN A 127 33.91 -2.56 5.87
CA ASN A 127 34.18 -1.13 5.92
C ASN A 127 33.41 -0.47 7.09
N PHE A 128 34.13 -0.06 8.12
CA PHE A 128 33.61 0.61 9.33
C PHE A 128 33.72 2.14 9.29
N SER A 129 34.04 2.73 8.15
CA SER A 129 34.14 4.18 8.00
C SER A 129 32.77 4.84 8.20
N GLN A 130 32.72 5.90 9.02
CA GLN A 130 31.53 6.72 9.24
C GLN A 130 31.39 7.87 8.21
N ALA A 131 32.32 8.01 7.28
CA ALA A 131 32.31 9.08 6.29
C ALA A 131 31.03 9.02 5.45
N GLY A 132 30.28 10.14 5.38
CA GLY A 132 29.03 10.24 4.63
C GLY A 132 27.80 9.64 5.33
N LEU A 133 27.92 8.99 6.49
CA LEU A 133 26.80 8.39 7.23
C LEU A 133 26.16 9.33 8.25
N ARG A 134 26.49 10.64 8.26
CA ARG A 134 25.90 11.59 9.19
C ARG A 134 24.40 11.75 8.91
N GLY A 135 23.58 11.26 9.84
CA GLY A 135 22.12 11.42 9.83
C GLY A 135 21.64 12.69 10.54
N PHE A 136 20.36 12.72 10.86
CA PHE A 136 19.71 13.78 11.64
C PHE A 136 18.69 13.20 12.61
N GLU A 137 18.25 14.01 13.57
CA GLU A 137 17.25 13.66 14.58
C GLU A 137 15.86 14.09 14.12
N LEU A 138 14.84 13.30 14.47
CA LEU A 138 13.43 13.61 14.18
C LEU A 138 12.86 14.65 15.17
N ARG A 139 13.37 14.67 16.42
CA ARG A 139 12.93 15.62 17.44
C ARG A 139 13.04 17.06 16.95
N GLY A 140 11.95 17.82 17.13
CA GLY A 140 11.87 19.22 16.71
C GLY A 140 11.70 19.44 15.20
N LYS A 141 11.61 18.37 14.41
CA LYS A 141 11.28 18.43 12.99
C LYS A 141 9.77 18.44 12.78
N THR A 142 9.34 18.94 11.63
CA THR A 142 7.93 18.96 11.23
C THR A 142 7.64 17.77 10.32
N LEU A 143 6.66 16.93 10.70
CA LEU A 143 6.07 15.93 9.84
C LEU A 143 4.83 16.49 9.16
N GLY A 144 4.82 16.52 7.83
CA GLY A 144 3.62 16.72 7.02
C GLY A 144 2.92 15.37 6.82
N VAL A 145 1.61 15.33 7.07
CA VAL A 145 0.80 14.12 6.90
C VAL A 145 -0.31 14.40 5.90
N ILE A 146 -0.32 13.66 4.79
CA ILE A 146 -1.38 13.75 3.80
C ILE A 146 -2.29 12.54 3.94
N GLY A 147 -3.54 12.80 4.35
CA GLY A 147 -4.51 11.78 4.74
C GLY A 147 -4.45 11.45 6.23
N THR A 148 -5.52 11.78 6.95
CA THR A 148 -5.66 11.58 8.40
C THR A 148 -6.70 10.52 8.74
N GLY A 149 -6.82 9.52 7.87
CA GLY A 149 -7.55 8.29 8.14
C GLY A 149 -6.92 7.51 9.30
N ARG A 150 -7.29 6.27 9.47
CA ARG A 150 -6.84 5.42 10.60
C ARG A 150 -5.31 5.31 10.66
N ILE A 151 -4.66 5.00 9.53
CA ILE A 151 -3.19 4.87 9.43
C ILE A 151 -2.51 6.22 9.68
N GLY A 152 -2.98 7.30 9.03
CA GLY A 152 -2.40 8.64 9.20
C GLY A 152 -2.45 9.13 10.66
N ARG A 153 -3.55 8.87 11.38
CA ARG A 153 -3.65 9.21 12.81
C ARG A 153 -2.65 8.42 13.66
N ARG A 154 -2.42 7.14 13.37
CA ARG A 154 -1.37 6.35 14.04
C ARG A 154 0.03 6.88 13.73
N ALA A 155 0.29 7.27 12.49
CA ALA A 155 1.55 7.92 12.14
C ALA A 155 1.75 9.24 12.91
N ILE A 156 0.69 10.04 13.09
CA ILE A 156 0.73 11.26 13.90
C ILE A 156 1.06 10.96 15.37
N GLU A 157 0.42 9.95 15.97
CA GLU A 157 0.70 9.54 17.35
C GLU A 157 2.17 9.14 17.53
N ILE A 158 2.74 8.35 16.60
CA ILE A 158 4.14 7.96 16.61
C ILE A 158 5.06 9.19 16.48
N ALA A 159 4.75 10.11 15.53
CA ALA A 159 5.50 11.35 15.34
C ALA A 159 5.58 12.18 16.61
N ARG A 160 4.45 12.31 17.29
CA ARG A 160 4.37 13.02 18.58
C ARG A 160 5.24 12.36 19.65
N GLY A 161 5.28 11.01 19.67
CA GLY A 161 6.19 10.26 20.56
C GLY A 161 7.67 10.55 20.29
N PHE A 162 8.04 10.83 19.04
CA PHE A 162 9.39 11.29 18.67
C PHE A 162 9.65 12.78 18.94
N GLY A 163 8.66 13.52 19.44
CA GLY A 163 8.80 14.97 19.68
C GLY A 163 8.81 15.78 18.40
N MET A 164 8.17 15.30 17.33
CA MET A 164 7.94 16.07 16.10
C MET A 164 6.74 17.00 16.26
N THR A 165 6.77 18.13 15.52
CA THR A 165 5.57 18.92 15.23
C THR A 165 4.85 18.26 14.06
N VAL A 166 3.50 18.23 14.11
CA VAL A 166 2.72 17.61 13.02
C VAL A 166 1.75 18.61 12.44
N ILE A 167 1.77 18.74 11.13
CA ILE A 167 0.82 19.49 10.31
C ILE A 167 0.23 18.54 9.27
N ALA A 168 -1.10 18.56 9.07
CA ALA A 168 -1.76 17.58 8.23
C ALA A 168 -2.71 18.22 7.21
N HIS A 169 -2.90 17.54 6.09
CA HIS A 169 -3.92 17.83 5.11
C HIS A 169 -4.85 16.63 4.91
N ASP A 170 -6.14 16.90 4.86
CA ASP A 170 -7.17 15.92 4.52
C ASP A 170 -8.33 16.62 3.80
N LEU A 171 -8.99 15.94 2.87
CA LEU A 171 -10.20 16.45 2.22
C LEU A 171 -11.39 16.54 3.20
N TYR A 172 -11.37 15.72 4.25
CA TYR A 172 -12.41 15.64 5.29
C TYR A 172 -11.77 15.80 6.68
N PRO A 173 -11.36 17.02 7.07
CA PRO A 173 -10.67 17.26 8.33
C PRO A 173 -11.56 16.95 9.55
N ASP A 174 -11.00 16.27 10.55
CA ASP A 174 -11.64 15.94 11.82
C ASP A 174 -10.99 16.76 12.96
N ALA A 175 -11.62 17.88 13.30
CA ALA A 175 -11.12 18.81 14.32
C ALA A 175 -11.02 18.17 15.71
N ASP A 176 -11.91 17.23 16.05
CA ASP A 176 -11.89 16.55 17.34
C ASP A 176 -10.69 15.58 17.42
N ALA A 177 -10.40 14.87 16.32
CA ALA A 177 -9.19 14.07 16.24
C ALA A 177 -7.92 14.93 16.32
N ALA A 178 -7.89 16.07 15.64
CA ALA A 178 -6.75 17.00 15.68
C ALA A 178 -6.48 17.48 17.11
N SER A 179 -7.52 17.90 17.82
CA SER A 179 -7.41 18.32 19.22
C SER A 179 -6.95 17.20 20.15
N ARG A 180 -7.52 15.99 19.98
CA ARG A 180 -7.24 14.83 20.84
C ARG A 180 -5.80 14.31 20.65
N VAL A 181 -5.32 14.24 19.41
CA VAL A 181 -4.00 13.69 19.07
C VAL A 181 -2.92 14.78 19.12
N GLY A 182 -3.29 16.04 18.98
CA GLY A 182 -2.39 17.20 19.12
C GLY A 182 -1.64 17.52 17.83
N PHE A 183 -2.37 17.78 16.74
CA PHE A 183 -1.85 18.28 15.45
C PHE A 183 -2.75 19.37 14.88
N CYS A 184 -2.31 20.04 13.82
CA CYS A 184 -3.09 21.07 13.13
C CYS A 184 -3.36 20.66 11.69
N TYR A 185 -4.56 20.97 11.19
CA TYR A 185 -4.85 20.92 9.76
C TYR A 185 -4.43 22.23 9.07
N ALA A 186 -4.00 22.10 7.81
CA ALA A 186 -3.68 23.20 6.93
C ALA A 186 -3.95 22.81 5.46
N ASP A 187 -3.86 23.79 4.57
CA ASP A 187 -3.92 23.54 3.15
C ASP A 187 -2.70 22.74 2.68
N LEU A 188 -2.85 22.00 1.56
CA LEU A 188 -1.80 21.14 1.04
C LEU A 188 -0.48 21.91 0.85
N ASP A 189 -0.54 23.09 0.24
CA ASP A 189 0.64 23.90 -0.03
C ASP A 189 1.36 24.33 1.26
N GLU A 190 0.62 24.65 2.30
CA GLU A 190 1.18 24.98 3.62
C GLU A 190 1.85 23.78 4.28
N VAL A 191 1.22 22.58 4.19
CA VAL A 191 1.82 21.34 4.70
C VAL A 191 3.13 21.05 3.98
N LEU A 192 3.14 21.14 2.63
CA LEU A 192 4.34 20.89 1.82
C LEU A 192 5.48 21.87 2.18
N ALA A 193 5.16 23.17 2.33
CA ALA A 193 6.15 24.19 2.67
C ALA A 193 6.70 24.06 4.10
N ALA A 194 5.92 23.55 5.03
CA ALA A 194 6.30 23.40 6.44
C ALA A 194 7.05 22.11 6.75
N ALA A 195 6.87 21.05 5.95
CA ALA A 195 7.35 19.71 6.26
C ALA A 195 8.86 19.54 6.08
N ASP A 196 9.54 18.97 7.07
CA ASP A 196 10.89 18.41 6.96
C ASP A 196 10.84 16.97 6.45
N ALA A 197 9.76 16.24 6.76
CA ALA A 197 9.40 14.95 6.19
C ALA A 197 7.91 14.93 5.85
N LEU A 198 7.55 14.36 4.71
CA LEU A 198 6.18 14.18 4.24
C LEU A 198 5.83 12.71 4.24
N THR A 199 4.68 12.32 4.78
CA THR A 199 4.18 10.94 4.72
C THR A 199 2.77 10.90 4.13
N LEU A 200 2.54 9.91 3.25
CA LEU A 200 1.30 9.80 2.49
C LEU A 200 0.47 8.61 2.99
N HIS A 201 -0.81 8.88 3.29
CA HIS A 201 -1.78 7.90 3.80
C HIS A 201 -3.16 8.07 3.13
N VAL A 202 -3.18 8.35 1.83
CA VAL A 202 -4.39 8.54 1.03
C VAL A 202 -4.69 7.31 0.17
N PRO A 203 -5.98 7.01 -0.10
CA PRO A 203 -6.35 5.93 -1.02
C PRO A 203 -6.01 6.30 -2.47
N ALA A 204 -5.94 5.28 -3.35
CA ALA A 204 -5.90 5.49 -4.80
C ALA A 204 -7.29 5.88 -5.30
N THR A 205 -7.44 7.10 -5.74
CA THR A 205 -8.63 7.63 -6.40
C THR A 205 -8.20 8.43 -7.63
N PRO A 206 -9.10 8.73 -8.59
CA PRO A 206 -8.75 9.64 -9.67
C PRO A 206 -8.21 10.99 -9.19
N GLY A 207 -8.69 11.50 -8.04
CA GLY A 207 -8.24 12.75 -7.45
C GLY A 207 -6.89 12.69 -6.72
N SER A 208 -6.39 11.50 -6.39
CA SER A 208 -5.09 11.31 -5.74
C SER A 208 -3.98 10.83 -6.70
N ALA A 209 -4.31 10.60 -7.97
CA ALA A 209 -3.31 10.23 -8.97
C ALA A 209 -2.33 11.39 -9.19
N SER A 210 -1.02 11.10 -9.08
CA SER A 210 0.06 12.09 -9.17
C SER A 210 -0.15 13.32 -8.27
N LEU A 211 -0.75 13.11 -7.09
CA LEU A 211 -0.98 14.16 -6.10
C LEU A 211 0.32 14.89 -5.73
N ILE A 212 1.43 14.17 -5.74
CA ILE A 212 2.76 14.74 -5.51
C ILE A 212 3.56 14.63 -6.80
N SER A 213 3.75 15.78 -7.45
CA SER A 213 4.43 15.92 -8.72
C SER A 213 5.46 17.07 -8.68
N ASP A 214 5.96 17.54 -9.82
CA ASP A 214 6.98 18.59 -9.90
C ASP A 214 6.59 19.86 -9.12
N ARG A 215 5.30 20.27 -9.18
CA ARG A 215 4.79 21.44 -8.47
C ARG A 215 4.91 21.25 -6.96
N GLU A 216 4.44 20.12 -6.45
CA GLU A 216 4.42 19.81 -5.02
C GLU A 216 5.85 19.62 -4.50
N PHE A 217 6.73 18.93 -5.22
CA PHE A 217 8.15 18.87 -4.88
C PHE A 217 8.78 20.26 -4.87
N GLY A 218 8.37 21.15 -5.78
CA GLY A 218 8.80 22.56 -5.82
C GLY A 218 8.43 23.35 -4.56
N LEU A 219 7.34 23.02 -3.90
CA LEU A 219 6.87 23.68 -2.67
C LEU A 219 7.54 23.14 -1.40
N MET A 220 8.01 21.87 -1.41
CA MET A 220 8.65 21.27 -0.24
C MET A 220 9.95 21.99 0.13
N LYS A 221 10.33 21.91 1.39
CA LYS A 221 11.62 22.41 1.85
C LYS A 221 12.78 21.74 1.11
N PRO A 222 13.84 22.49 0.74
CA PRO A 222 15.08 21.88 0.27
C PRO A 222 15.61 20.87 1.30
N GLY A 223 15.89 19.63 0.85
CA GLY A 223 16.34 18.57 1.71
C GLY A 223 15.25 17.84 2.51
N ALA A 224 13.98 18.07 2.20
CA ALA A 224 12.88 17.29 2.77
C ALA A 224 12.94 15.80 2.37
N ILE A 225 12.19 14.98 3.09
CA ILE A 225 12.09 13.54 2.86
C ILE A 225 10.65 13.18 2.49
N LEU A 226 10.49 12.25 1.56
CA LEU A 226 9.19 11.65 1.21
C LEU A 226 9.11 10.22 1.75
N ILE A 227 7.99 9.88 2.41
CA ILE A 227 7.63 8.53 2.78
C ILE A 227 6.28 8.18 2.13
N ASN A 228 6.24 7.09 1.37
CA ASN A 228 5.01 6.62 0.74
C ASN A 228 4.78 5.13 1.05
N THR A 229 3.82 4.87 1.93
CA THR A 229 3.28 3.55 2.25
C THR A 229 1.80 3.44 1.85
N ALA A 230 1.32 4.34 1.00
CA ALA A 230 -0.08 4.40 0.57
C ALA A 230 -0.29 3.66 -0.76
N ARG A 231 -0.11 4.35 -1.89
CA ARG A 231 -0.22 3.79 -3.24
C ARG A 231 0.87 4.39 -4.13
N GLY A 232 1.39 3.59 -5.05
CA GLY A 232 2.47 4.02 -5.94
C GLY A 232 2.08 5.17 -6.87
N ASN A 233 0.85 5.15 -7.40
CA ASN A 233 0.33 6.15 -8.32
C ASN A 233 0.02 7.53 -7.68
N VAL A 234 0.10 7.66 -6.36
CA VAL A 234 -0.05 8.95 -5.65
C VAL A 234 1.13 9.88 -5.94
N VAL A 235 2.27 9.32 -6.29
CA VAL A 235 3.50 10.05 -6.59
C VAL A 235 3.84 9.92 -8.07
N ASP A 236 4.08 11.03 -8.73
CA ASP A 236 4.69 11.06 -10.07
C ASP A 236 6.17 10.65 -9.95
N VAL A 237 6.47 9.41 -10.36
CA VAL A 237 7.82 8.84 -10.20
C VAL A 237 8.88 9.57 -11.03
N PRO A 238 8.64 9.93 -12.29
CA PRO A 238 9.53 10.81 -13.03
C PRO A 238 9.84 12.13 -12.30
N ALA A 239 8.86 12.78 -11.70
CA ALA A 239 9.06 14.00 -10.91
C ALA A 239 9.88 13.72 -9.64
N LEU A 240 9.64 12.60 -8.95
CA LEU A 240 10.42 12.17 -7.80
C LEU A 240 11.89 11.96 -8.15
N VAL A 241 12.16 11.31 -9.30
CA VAL A 241 13.54 11.12 -9.80
C VAL A 241 14.23 12.46 -10.03
N ARG A 242 13.55 13.44 -10.63
CA ARG A 242 14.09 14.79 -10.82
C ARG A 242 14.39 15.46 -9.48
N ALA A 243 13.42 15.46 -8.56
CA ALA A 243 13.56 16.09 -7.24
C ALA A 243 14.71 15.50 -6.41
N LEU A 244 14.97 14.20 -6.54
CA LEU A 244 16.10 13.53 -5.90
C LEU A 244 17.43 13.88 -6.59
N SER A 245 17.45 13.89 -7.93
CA SER A 245 18.64 14.20 -8.73
C SER A 245 19.12 15.63 -8.54
N ASP A 246 18.19 16.58 -8.43
CA ASP A 246 18.48 17.99 -8.24
C ASP A 246 18.77 18.33 -6.76
N GLY A 247 18.72 17.35 -5.86
CA GLY A 247 18.90 17.55 -4.42
C GLY A 247 17.78 18.32 -3.74
N ARG A 248 16.63 18.53 -4.39
CA ARG A 248 15.44 19.13 -3.82
C ARG A 248 14.91 18.26 -2.68
N LEU A 249 14.80 16.95 -2.92
CA LEU A 249 14.59 15.97 -1.87
C LEU A 249 15.92 15.35 -1.43
N ARG A 250 16.07 15.21 -0.13
CA ARG A 250 17.22 14.55 0.47
C ARG A 250 17.15 13.04 0.26
N ALA A 251 15.97 12.45 0.37
CA ALA A 251 15.80 11.01 0.33
C ALA A 251 14.32 10.63 0.20
N ALA A 252 14.04 9.36 -0.12
CA ALA A 252 12.71 8.79 -0.08
C ALA A 252 12.69 7.39 0.53
N GLY A 253 11.59 7.06 1.24
CA GLY A 253 11.25 5.73 1.70
C GLY A 253 9.92 5.31 1.09
N LEU A 254 9.93 4.25 0.28
CA LEU A 254 8.81 3.84 -0.54
C LEU A 254 8.49 2.37 -0.28
N ASP A 255 7.28 2.06 0.16
CA ASP A 255 6.80 0.67 0.22
C ASP A 255 6.01 0.30 -1.03
N VAL A 256 5.69 1.29 -1.86
CA VAL A 256 4.84 1.16 -3.04
C VAL A 256 5.44 1.90 -4.25
N LEU A 257 5.32 1.30 -5.43
CA LEU A 257 5.67 1.91 -6.71
C LEU A 257 4.54 1.69 -7.72
N PRO A 258 4.36 2.57 -8.72
CA PRO A 258 3.44 2.27 -9.83
C PRO A 258 3.87 1.01 -10.56
N GLN A 259 2.93 0.17 -10.97
CA GLN A 259 3.20 -1.03 -11.77
C GLN A 259 4.18 -2.03 -11.08
N GLU A 260 4.11 -2.19 -9.77
CA GLU A 260 4.97 -3.09 -8.98
C GLU A 260 5.15 -4.50 -9.55
N PRO A 261 4.12 -5.19 -10.08
CA PRO A 261 4.28 -6.52 -10.64
C PRO A 261 5.30 -6.60 -11.78
N LEU A 262 5.47 -5.53 -12.54
CA LEU A 262 6.37 -5.47 -13.69
C LEU A 262 7.84 -5.26 -13.30
N ILE A 263 8.11 -4.84 -12.07
CA ILE A 263 9.48 -4.58 -11.58
C ILE A 263 10.20 -5.89 -11.21
N ARG A 264 9.46 -6.96 -10.97
CA ARG A 264 9.97 -8.22 -10.42
C ARG A 264 10.84 -9.04 -11.37
N GLU A 265 10.69 -8.87 -12.71
CA GLU A 265 11.48 -9.63 -13.70
C GLU A 265 11.91 -8.74 -14.86
N GLU A 266 13.17 -8.32 -14.89
CA GLU A 266 13.73 -7.46 -15.95
C GLU A 266 13.51 -8.03 -17.37
N ALA A 267 13.56 -9.35 -17.55
CA ALA A 267 13.33 -10.01 -18.83
C ALA A 267 11.86 -10.00 -19.26
N GLN A 268 10.93 -9.92 -18.33
CA GLN A 268 9.49 -9.89 -18.58
C GLN A 268 9.04 -8.50 -18.96
N ILE A 269 9.66 -7.45 -18.41
CA ILE A 269 9.42 -6.04 -18.75
C ILE A 269 9.59 -5.81 -20.27
N PHE A 270 10.66 -6.34 -20.87
CA PHE A 270 10.90 -6.19 -22.31
C PHE A 270 9.89 -6.91 -23.18
N ARG A 271 9.28 -7.99 -22.71
CA ARG A 271 8.26 -8.74 -23.48
C ARG A 271 6.87 -8.11 -23.35
N GLU A 272 6.48 -7.68 -22.14
CA GLU A 272 5.14 -7.16 -21.82
C GLU A 272 5.01 -5.68 -22.18
N ALA A 273 6.04 -4.86 -22.00
CA ALA A 273 6.04 -3.46 -22.38
C ALA A 273 5.83 -3.25 -23.89
N TRP A 274 6.20 -4.25 -24.72
CA TRP A 274 6.00 -4.19 -26.15
C TRP A 274 4.57 -4.58 -26.59
N THR A 275 3.85 -5.32 -25.74
CA THR A 275 2.53 -5.91 -26.10
C THR A 275 1.33 -5.21 -25.46
N GLU A 276 1.48 -4.49 -24.33
CA GLU A 276 0.35 -4.04 -23.52
C GLU A 276 0.25 -2.51 -23.28
N GLY A 277 1.03 -1.69 -24.00
CA GLY A 277 0.91 -0.21 -23.92
C GLY A 277 1.30 0.38 -22.56
N HIS A 278 2.19 -0.25 -21.81
CA HIS A 278 2.68 0.24 -20.51
C HIS A 278 3.47 1.55 -20.64
N ASP A 279 3.42 2.39 -19.60
CA ASP A 279 4.22 3.61 -19.53
C ASP A 279 5.70 3.27 -19.27
N LEU A 280 6.46 3.15 -20.37
CA LEU A 280 7.91 2.88 -20.33
C LEU A 280 8.69 3.93 -19.54
N LYS A 281 8.22 5.19 -19.49
CA LYS A 281 8.88 6.24 -18.70
C LYS A 281 8.77 5.95 -17.20
N ALA A 282 7.59 5.53 -16.74
CA ALA A 282 7.38 5.14 -15.36
C ALA A 282 8.21 3.90 -14.99
N LEU A 283 8.29 2.90 -15.87
CA LEU A 283 9.10 1.70 -15.64
C LEU A 283 10.60 2.03 -15.53
N VAL A 284 11.14 2.83 -16.46
CA VAL A 284 12.53 3.28 -16.41
C VAL A 284 12.78 4.09 -15.14
N ALA A 285 11.88 4.99 -14.77
CA ALA A 285 12.01 5.80 -13.56
C ALA A 285 12.00 4.93 -12.29
N ASN A 286 11.18 3.89 -12.22
CA ASN A 286 11.19 2.92 -11.12
C ASN A 286 12.56 2.22 -11.00
N HIS A 287 13.14 1.75 -12.10
CA HIS A 287 14.48 1.15 -12.10
C HIS A 287 15.57 2.14 -11.68
N VAL A 288 15.47 3.40 -12.09
CA VAL A 288 16.38 4.45 -11.67
C VAL A 288 16.26 4.67 -10.16
N LEU A 289 15.04 4.73 -9.59
CA LEU A 289 14.83 4.88 -8.15
C LEU A 289 15.53 3.79 -7.33
N LEU A 290 15.47 2.53 -7.78
CA LEU A 290 16.13 1.41 -7.09
C LEU A 290 17.66 1.54 -7.03
N ARG A 291 18.27 2.40 -7.83
CA ARG A 291 19.72 2.66 -7.88
C ARG A 291 20.14 3.88 -7.06
N PHE A 292 19.20 4.71 -6.59
CA PHE A 292 19.53 5.86 -5.75
C PHE A 292 19.99 5.42 -4.35
N PRO A 293 21.17 5.83 -3.88
CA PRO A 293 21.69 5.43 -2.56
C PRO A 293 20.88 6.03 -1.39
N ASN A 294 20.10 7.08 -1.65
CA ASN A 294 19.25 7.78 -0.69
C ASN A 294 17.76 7.43 -0.83
N VAL A 295 17.45 6.34 -1.55
CA VAL A 295 16.09 5.79 -1.67
C VAL A 295 16.06 4.39 -1.08
N ILE A 296 15.08 4.14 -0.22
CA ILE A 296 14.78 2.81 0.30
C ILE A 296 13.45 2.37 -0.28
N VAL A 297 13.45 1.23 -0.95
CA VAL A 297 12.23 0.61 -1.48
C VAL A 297 12.01 -0.72 -0.79
N THR A 298 10.82 -0.96 -0.28
CA THR A 298 10.37 -2.24 0.27
C THR A 298 9.26 -2.84 -0.61
N PRO A 299 9.09 -4.17 -0.65
CA PRO A 299 8.27 -4.83 -1.66
C PRO A 299 6.78 -4.90 -1.28
N HIS A 300 6.16 -3.73 -0.99
CA HIS A 300 4.77 -3.58 -0.57
C HIS A 300 4.43 -4.50 0.61
N ASN A 301 5.26 -4.47 1.62
CA ASN A 301 5.16 -5.34 2.79
C ASN A 301 4.87 -4.60 4.11
N ALA A 302 4.48 -3.33 4.05
CA ALA A 302 4.14 -2.55 5.23
C ALA A 302 3.03 -3.19 6.09
N TYR A 303 2.19 -4.03 5.51
CA TYR A 303 1.16 -4.79 6.22
C TYR A 303 1.71 -6.04 6.92
N ASN A 304 2.87 -6.56 6.50
CA ASN A 304 3.32 -7.92 6.75
C ASN A 304 3.92 -8.09 8.16
N THR A 305 3.06 -8.12 9.16
CA THR A 305 3.41 -8.53 10.53
C THR A 305 2.53 -9.72 10.95
N GLU A 306 3.04 -10.55 11.86
CA GLU A 306 2.33 -11.74 12.35
C GLU A 306 0.91 -11.41 12.83
N SER A 307 0.74 -10.32 13.57
CA SER A 307 -0.56 -9.91 14.09
C SER A 307 -1.50 -9.37 13.01
N ALA A 308 -0.97 -8.64 12.01
CA ALA A 308 -1.79 -8.11 10.93
C ALA A 308 -2.27 -9.21 9.98
N VAL A 309 -1.36 -10.11 9.55
CA VAL A 309 -1.74 -11.21 8.64
C VAL A 309 -2.73 -12.17 9.30
N ARG A 310 -2.60 -12.40 10.63
CA ARG A 310 -3.61 -13.17 11.38
C ARG A 310 -4.97 -12.48 11.38
N ARG A 311 -5.03 -11.15 11.64
CA ARG A 311 -6.30 -10.39 11.55
C ARG A 311 -6.90 -10.42 10.15
N ILE A 312 -6.06 -10.33 9.12
CA ILE A 312 -6.52 -10.40 7.73
C ILE A 312 -7.28 -11.71 7.48
N ILE A 313 -6.66 -12.84 7.79
CA ILE A 313 -7.29 -14.14 7.51
C ILE A 313 -8.53 -14.37 8.39
N GLU A 314 -8.46 -14.05 9.69
CA GLU A 314 -9.59 -14.20 10.61
C GLU A 314 -10.80 -13.38 10.17
N THR A 315 -10.61 -12.08 9.86
CA THR A 315 -11.70 -11.20 9.38
C THR A 315 -12.25 -11.69 8.05
N THR A 316 -11.41 -12.18 7.14
CA THR A 316 -11.86 -12.72 5.85
C THR A 316 -12.75 -13.96 6.04
N LEU A 317 -12.35 -14.87 6.92
CA LEU A 317 -13.15 -16.06 7.24
C LEU A 317 -14.48 -15.67 7.89
N GLU A 318 -14.47 -14.71 8.81
CA GLU A 318 -15.69 -14.15 9.42
C GLU A 318 -16.60 -13.50 8.39
N ASN A 319 -16.07 -12.76 7.41
CA ASN A 319 -16.84 -12.18 6.31
C ASN A 319 -17.53 -13.26 5.48
N ILE A 320 -16.82 -14.34 5.12
CA ILE A 320 -17.38 -15.46 4.38
C ILE A 320 -18.49 -16.14 5.19
N GLU A 321 -18.24 -16.47 6.45
CA GLU A 321 -19.22 -17.12 7.33
C GLU A 321 -20.46 -16.23 7.56
N ALA A 322 -20.29 -14.92 7.75
CA ALA A 322 -21.36 -13.97 7.94
C ALA A 322 -22.22 -13.85 6.66
N PHE A 323 -21.58 -13.79 5.49
CA PHE A 323 -22.28 -13.78 4.21
C PHE A 323 -23.15 -15.03 4.01
N VAL A 324 -22.60 -16.20 4.30
CA VAL A 324 -23.34 -17.48 4.19
C VAL A 324 -24.53 -17.53 5.13
N ARG A 325 -24.44 -16.93 6.31
CA ARG A 325 -25.58 -16.81 7.24
C ARG A 325 -26.64 -15.78 6.84
N GLY A 326 -26.40 -14.99 5.78
CA GLY A 326 -27.29 -13.88 5.38
C GLY A 326 -27.09 -12.60 6.18
N GLU A 327 -25.98 -12.46 6.92
CA GLU A 327 -25.59 -11.30 7.74
C GLU A 327 -24.28 -10.69 7.26
N PRO A 328 -24.15 -10.27 5.99
CA PRO A 328 -22.89 -9.86 5.42
C PRO A 328 -22.27 -8.68 6.18
N ARG A 329 -20.93 -8.70 6.32
CA ARG A 329 -20.16 -7.66 7.02
C ARG A 329 -19.07 -7.12 6.11
N ASN A 330 -18.58 -5.93 6.43
CA ASN A 330 -17.48 -5.27 5.74
C ASN A 330 -17.68 -5.19 4.21
N LEU A 331 -18.96 -5.04 3.79
CA LEU A 331 -19.28 -4.88 2.38
C LEU A 331 -18.73 -3.55 1.86
N VAL A 332 -18.10 -3.64 0.71
CA VAL A 332 -17.71 -2.46 -0.07
C VAL A 332 -18.92 -1.99 -0.85
N THR A 333 -19.36 -0.77 -0.59
CA THR A 333 -20.44 -0.12 -1.34
C THR A 333 -19.83 0.71 -2.49
N HIS A 334 -20.49 0.68 -3.66
CA HIS A 334 -20.24 1.70 -4.67
C HIS A 334 -20.61 3.06 -4.07
N GLY A 335 -19.60 3.95 -3.93
CA GLY A 335 -19.84 5.35 -3.61
C GLY A 335 -20.28 6.13 -4.84
#